data_c479f0a0c62237e2a92dfbcc3eadd654
#
_entry.id   c479f0a0c62237e2a92dfbcc3eadd654
#
_cell.length_a   1.000
_cell.length_b   1.000
_cell.length_c   1.000
_cell.angle_alpha   90.00
_cell.angle_beta   90.00
_cell.angle_gamma   90.00
#
_symmetry.space_group_name_H-M   'P 1'
#
loop_
_entity.id
_entity.type
_entity.pdbx_description
1 polymer ?
#
loop_
_entity_poly.entity_id
_entity_poly.type
_entity_poly.pdbx_seq_one_letter_code
_entity_poly.pdbx_strand_id
1 'polypeptide(L)'
;GYNRPGFGAPTGTAPAGTGFYILIDKKVNNTHFIMTAAHVIKNAKVVDIKDYKNITQQAEVVLVDLKRDIAILKSKIKGLAIKTSEQNLDIGNEVCVIGNSFGLGPSLSCGIISAKNRKNLGFNPIENFIQTDAAVNPGASGAPLVNKNGELIGMVDAIYTKEADIDAGVNFAIDKKLINQFITENYDILMKN
;
A
#
# COMPACT_ATOMS: atom_id res chain seq x y z
N GLY A 1 -4.71 -14.88 8.82
CA GLY A 1 -3.96 -13.82 9.47
C GLY A 1 -2.69 -14.37 10.09
N TYR A 2 -1.69 -13.55 10.11
CA TYR A 2 -0.41 -13.89 10.70
C TYR A 2 -0.50 -13.73 12.21
N ASN A 3 -0.32 -14.81 12.93
CA ASN A 3 -0.40 -14.83 14.39
C ASN A 3 0.99 -15.14 14.97
N ARG A 4 1.60 -14.17 15.63
CA ARG A 4 2.83 -14.36 16.42
C ARG A 4 2.61 -13.93 17.85
N PRO A 5 2.49 -14.87 18.78
CA PRO A 5 2.46 -14.53 20.20
C PRO A 5 3.72 -13.74 20.59
N GLY A 6 3.56 -12.65 21.34
CA GLY A 6 4.65 -11.83 21.80
C GLY A 6 4.97 -10.59 20.95
N PHE A 7 4.30 -10.39 19.82
CA PHE A 7 4.50 -9.23 18.96
C PHE A 7 3.34 -8.23 18.98
N GLY A 8 2.74 -8.03 20.13
CA GLY A 8 1.75 -6.96 20.35
C GLY A 8 0.37 -7.16 19.71
N ALA A 9 0.18 -8.15 18.86
CA ALA A 9 -1.13 -8.46 18.31
C ALA A 9 -1.80 -9.54 19.14
N PRO A 10 -3.07 -9.37 19.53
CA PRO A 10 -3.83 -10.45 20.15
C PRO A 10 -3.88 -11.66 19.23
N THR A 11 -4.00 -12.84 19.82
CA THR A 11 -4.10 -14.09 19.08
C THR A 11 -5.21 -14.01 18.03
N GLY A 12 -4.89 -14.26 16.78
CA GLY A 12 -5.84 -14.21 15.66
C GLY A 12 -6.07 -12.82 15.04
N THR A 13 -5.40 -11.77 15.52
CA THR A 13 -5.61 -10.39 15.06
C THR A 13 -4.35 -9.71 14.50
N ALA A 14 -3.42 -10.48 13.97
CA ALA A 14 -2.25 -9.92 13.30
C ALA A 14 -2.67 -9.01 12.14
N PRO A 15 -1.98 -7.87 11.89
CA PRO A 15 -2.30 -7.01 10.76
C PRO A 15 -2.25 -7.79 9.45
N ALA A 16 -3.31 -7.70 8.63
CA ALA A 16 -3.35 -8.32 7.31
C ALA A 16 -2.59 -7.51 6.28
N GLY A 17 -2.42 -6.20 6.52
CA GLY A 17 -1.73 -5.30 5.61
C GLY A 17 -1.63 -3.89 6.15
N THR A 18 -1.21 -3.01 5.27
CA THR A 18 -1.02 -1.57 5.52
C THR A 18 -1.86 -0.77 4.53
N GLY A 19 -2.24 0.43 4.89
CA GLY A 19 -2.87 1.38 4.00
C GLY A 19 -2.36 2.79 4.28
N PHE A 20 -2.72 3.72 3.41
CA PHE A 20 -2.34 5.12 3.55
C PHE A 20 -3.43 6.02 2.99
N TYR A 21 -3.53 7.23 3.54
CA TYR A 21 -4.46 8.22 3.02
C TYR A 21 -3.98 8.74 1.68
N ILE A 22 -4.89 8.82 0.72
CA ILE A 22 -4.60 9.28 -0.64
C ILE A 22 -5.59 10.36 -1.07
N LEU A 23 -5.08 11.34 -1.83
CA LEU A 23 -5.92 12.38 -2.43
C LEU A 23 -6.61 11.87 -3.68
N ILE A 24 -7.92 12.03 -3.72
CA ILE A 24 -8.70 11.87 -4.95
C ILE A 24 -8.90 13.23 -5.61
N ASP A 25 -9.18 14.26 -4.81
CA ASP A 25 -9.27 15.65 -5.26
C ASP A 25 -8.01 16.40 -4.81
N LYS A 26 -7.25 16.93 -5.76
CA LYS A 26 -5.99 17.66 -5.49
C LYS A 26 -6.18 18.99 -4.76
N LYS A 27 -7.41 19.46 -4.58
CA LYS A 27 -7.71 20.74 -3.94
C LYS A 27 -7.71 20.67 -2.42
N VAL A 28 -7.70 19.49 -1.83
CA VAL A 28 -7.76 19.27 -0.39
C VAL A 28 -6.60 18.41 0.07
N ASN A 29 -6.04 18.71 1.25
CA ASN A 29 -4.94 17.93 1.82
C ASN A 29 -5.40 16.82 2.76
N ASN A 30 -6.57 17.00 3.38
CA ASN A 30 -7.18 16.00 4.26
C ASN A 30 -8.21 15.19 3.48
N THR A 31 -8.23 13.90 3.72
CA THR A 31 -9.07 12.98 2.98
C THR A 31 -9.60 11.89 3.89
N HIS A 32 -10.76 11.33 3.52
CA HIS A 32 -11.30 10.11 4.13
C HIS A 32 -10.84 8.84 3.40
N PHE A 33 -10.21 8.96 2.23
CA PHE A 33 -9.89 7.83 1.39
C PHE A 33 -8.54 7.23 1.75
N ILE A 34 -8.55 5.91 1.94
CA ILE A 34 -7.37 5.11 2.24
C ILE A 34 -7.18 4.11 1.10
N MET A 35 -5.96 4.02 0.59
CA MET A 35 -5.57 3.02 -0.39
C MET A 35 -4.84 1.87 0.28
N THR A 36 -5.11 0.66 -0.18
CA THR A 36 -4.43 -0.56 0.23
C THR A 36 -4.43 -1.58 -0.91
N ALA A 37 -3.78 -2.71 -0.71
CA ALA A 37 -3.84 -3.80 -1.68
C ALA A 37 -5.17 -4.55 -1.57
N ALA A 38 -5.76 -4.89 -2.73
CA ALA A 38 -7.07 -5.55 -2.76
C ALA A 38 -7.06 -6.91 -2.05
N HIS A 39 -5.98 -7.68 -2.17
CA HIS A 39 -5.89 -8.99 -1.53
C HIS A 39 -5.91 -8.94 0.00
N VAL A 40 -5.54 -7.79 0.58
CA VAL A 40 -5.61 -7.56 2.04
C VAL A 40 -7.05 -7.50 2.52
N ILE A 41 -7.93 -6.92 1.72
CA ILE A 41 -9.34 -6.71 2.05
C ILE A 41 -10.17 -7.98 1.83
N LYS A 42 -9.79 -8.79 0.84
CA LYS A 42 -10.54 -9.97 0.40
C LYS A 42 -11.98 -9.58 0.01
N ASN A 43 -12.97 -10.21 0.63
CA ASN A 43 -14.39 -9.96 0.35
C ASN A 43 -15.06 -9.09 1.43
N ALA A 44 -14.29 -8.47 2.29
CA ALA A 44 -14.83 -7.65 3.37
C ALA A 44 -15.52 -6.40 2.82
N LYS A 45 -16.61 -5.98 3.45
CA LYS A 45 -17.29 -4.73 3.18
C LYS A 45 -16.85 -3.62 4.14
N VAL A 46 -16.42 -4.04 5.33
CA VAL A 46 -15.94 -3.19 6.40
C VAL A 46 -14.68 -3.82 6.96
N VAL A 47 -13.68 -3.01 7.26
CA VAL A 47 -12.43 -3.45 7.86
C VAL A 47 -12.08 -2.59 9.06
N ASP A 48 -11.42 -3.20 10.03
CA ASP A 48 -10.86 -2.48 11.16
C ASP A 48 -9.49 -1.92 10.75
N ILE A 49 -9.30 -0.63 10.96
CA ILE A 49 -8.04 0.04 10.73
C ILE A 49 -7.51 0.63 12.03
N LYS A 50 -6.20 0.65 12.16
CA LYS A 50 -5.51 1.18 13.31
C LYS A 50 -4.47 2.19 12.83
N ASP A 51 -4.55 3.41 13.34
CA ASP A 51 -3.61 4.47 12.98
C ASP A 51 -2.32 4.41 13.82
N TYR A 52 -1.40 5.33 13.54
CA TYR A 52 -0.12 5.42 14.26
C TYR A 52 -0.28 5.78 15.73
N LYS A 53 -1.41 6.31 16.14
CA LYS A 53 -1.75 6.61 17.55
C LYS A 53 -2.44 5.46 18.26
N ASN A 54 -2.52 4.29 17.61
CA ASN A 54 -3.25 3.11 18.08
C ASN A 54 -4.76 3.32 18.24
N ILE A 55 -5.32 4.30 17.55
CA ILE A 55 -6.77 4.50 17.50
C ILE A 55 -7.35 3.56 16.44
N THR A 56 -8.29 2.71 16.85
CA THR A 56 -8.99 1.79 15.97
C THR A 56 -10.30 2.40 15.51
N GLN A 57 -10.59 2.28 14.24
CA GLN A 57 -11.87 2.66 13.65
C GLN A 57 -12.26 1.66 12.56
N GLN A 58 -13.52 1.68 12.19
CA GLN A 58 -13.99 0.93 11.03
C GLN A 58 -13.92 1.78 9.79
N ALA A 59 -13.48 1.19 8.69
CA ALA A 59 -13.50 1.80 7.37
C ALA A 59 -14.36 0.97 6.43
N GLU A 60 -15.10 1.67 5.57
CA GLU A 60 -15.95 1.05 4.57
C GLU A 60 -15.15 0.79 3.30
N VAL A 61 -15.31 -0.40 2.72
CA VAL A 61 -14.69 -0.72 1.43
C VAL A 61 -15.54 -0.07 0.32
N VAL A 62 -14.95 0.87 -0.39
CA VAL A 62 -15.64 1.66 -1.43
C VAL A 62 -15.42 1.06 -2.81
N LEU A 63 -14.21 0.59 -3.07
CA LEU A 63 -13.80 0.15 -4.39
C LEU A 63 -12.72 -0.92 -4.29
N VAL A 64 -12.87 -1.97 -5.08
CA VAL A 64 -11.91 -3.08 -5.16
C VAL A 64 -11.59 -3.37 -6.62
N ASP A 65 -10.32 -3.34 -6.98
CA ASP A 65 -9.83 -3.72 -8.29
C ASP A 65 -8.89 -4.92 -8.14
N LEU A 66 -9.40 -6.11 -8.39
CA LEU A 66 -8.63 -7.35 -8.30
C LEU A 66 -7.62 -7.49 -9.44
N LYS A 67 -7.82 -6.81 -10.55
CA LYS A 67 -6.91 -6.90 -11.70
C LYS A 67 -5.60 -6.19 -11.43
N ARG A 68 -5.65 -5.04 -10.73
CA ARG A 68 -4.49 -4.25 -10.35
C ARG A 68 -4.03 -4.48 -8.92
N ASP A 69 -4.84 -5.19 -8.14
CA ASP A 69 -4.63 -5.41 -6.70
C ASP A 69 -4.67 -4.12 -5.89
N ILE A 70 -5.60 -3.24 -6.18
CA ILE A 70 -5.80 -1.95 -5.50
C ILE A 70 -7.20 -1.89 -4.90
N ALA A 71 -7.31 -1.37 -3.68
CA ALA A 71 -8.59 -1.10 -3.04
C ALA A 71 -8.61 0.28 -2.40
N ILE A 72 -9.79 0.89 -2.34
CA ILE A 72 -10.04 2.15 -1.65
C ILE A 72 -11.03 1.91 -0.52
N LEU A 73 -10.68 2.41 0.65
CA LEU A 73 -11.50 2.44 1.84
C LEU A 73 -11.92 3.87 2.15
N LYS A 74 -13.04 4.03 2.81
CA LYS A 74 -13.48 5.31 3.35
C LYS A 74 -13.47 5.24 4.86
N SER A 75 -12.67 6.07 5.50
CA SER A 75 -12.61 6.17 6.95
C SER A 75 -13.57 7.23 7.48
N LYS A 76 -13.93 7.14 8.75
CA LYS A 76 -14.74 8.17 9.43
C LYS A 76 -13.87 9.38 9.82
N ILE A 77 -12.60 9.16 10.07
CA ILE A 77 -11.65 10.19 10.49
C ILE A 77 -10.79 10.57 9.27
N LYS A 78 -10.73 11.85 8.96
CA LYS A 78 -9.84 12.37 7.92
C LYS A 78 -8.39 12.24 8.35
N GLY A 79 -7.54 11.91 7.40
CA GLY A 79 -6.11 11.87 7.57
C GLY A 79 -5.38 12.72 6.54
N LEU A 80 -4.10 12.98 6.82
CA LEU A 80 -3.22 13.68 5.89
C LEU A 80 -2.80 12.72 4.78
N ALA A 81 -3.12 13.09 3.55
CA ALA A 81 -2.77 12.28 2.39
C ALA A 81 -1.29 12.38 2.04
N ILE A 82 -0.75 11.29 1.55
CA ILE A 82 0.56 11.28 0.90
C ILE A 82 0.39 11.83 -0.51
N LYS A 83 1.16 12.87 -0.84
CA LYS A 83 1.14 13.47 -2.17
C LYS A 83 1.88 12.57 -3.16
N THR A 84 1.30 12.32 -4.32
CA THR A 84 1.95 11.56 -5.39
C THR A 84 3.04 12.40 -6.04
N SER A 85 4.22 11.80 -6.23
CA SER A 85 5.33 12.43 -6.93
C SER A 85 4.99 12.67 -8.40
N GLU A 86 5.35 13.85 -8.91
CA GLU A 86 5.24 14.18 -10.34
C GLU A 86 6.55 13.97 -11.09
N GLN A 87 7.62 13.60 -10.38
CA GLN A 87 8.93 13.37 -10.97
C GLN A 87 9.01 11.99 -11.64
N ASN A 88 9.84 11.90 -12.67
CA ASN A 88 10.16 10.61 -13.28
C ASN A 88 10.94 9.75 -12.29
N LEU A 89 10.67 8.44 -12.36
CA LEU A 89 11.40 7.46 -11.56
C LEU A 89 12.67 7.04 -12.28
N ASP A 90 13.79 7.10 -11.57
CA ASP A 90 15.08 6.67 -12.08
C ASP A 90 15.63 5.50 -11.25
N ILE A 91 16.22 4.52 -11.92
CA ILE A 91 16.94 3.43 -11.26
C ILE A 91 18.06 4.03 -10.41
N GLY A 92 18.18 3.57 -9.17
CA GLY A 92 19.13 4.09 -8.20
C GLY A 92 18.58 5.18 -7.28
N ASN A 93 17.41 5.75 -7.56
CA ASN A 93 16.78 6.69 -6.63
C ASN A 93 16.49 6.05 -5.28
N GLU A 94 16.73 6.80 -4.20
CA GLU A 94 16.40 6.37 -2.86
C GLU A 94 14.90 6.29 -2.64
N VAL A 95 14.46 5.22 -2.00
CA VAL A 95 13.06 4.98 -1.67
C VAL A 95 12.94 4.38 -0.28
N CYS A 96 11.80 4.61 0.36
CA CYS A 96 11.47 3.99 1.63
C CYS A 96 10.05 3.44 1.62
N VAL A 97 9.88 2.31 2.27
CA VAL A 97 8.57 1.73 2.58
C VAL A 97 8.20 2.16 3.99
N ILE A 98 7.01 2.73 4.14
CA ILE A 98 6.44 3.06 5.45
C ILE A 98 5.41 1.99 5.77
N GLY A 99 5.74 1.09 6.67
CA GLY A 99 4.88 -0.04 7.00
C GLY A 99 4.69 -0.25 8.49
N ASN A 100 3.88 -1.22 8.83
CA ASN A 100 3.67 -1.64 10.20
C ASN A 100 4.04 -3.12 10.33
N SER A 101 5.34 -3.38 10.33
CA SER A 101 5.87 -4.74 10.38
C SER A 101 5.53 -5.39 11.71
N PHE A 102 4.93 -6.57 11.64
CA PHE A 102 4.56 -7.38 12.80
C PHE A 102 3.62 -6.69 13.81
N GLY A 103 2.96 -5.61 13.42
CA GLY A 103 2.07 -4.88 14.33
C GLY A 103 2.78 -4.13 15.46
N LEU A 104 4.08 -3.89 15.32
CA LEU A 104 4.88 -3.19 16.33
C LEU A 104 4.80 -1.67 16.24
N GLY A 105 4.09 -1.15 15.26
CA GLY A 105 3.98 0.27 14.97
C GLY A 105 4.66 0.64 13.66
N PRO A 106 4.54 1.90 13.20
CA PRO A 106 5.13 2.34 11.96
C PRO A 106 6.64 2.15 11.95
N SER A 107 7.17 1.65 10.84
CA SER A 107 8.60 1.46 10.63
C SER A 107 8.98 1.88 9.22
N LEU A 108 10.23 2.29 9.05
CA LEU A 108 10.82 2.66 7.78
C LEU A 108 11.79 1.57 7.33
N SER A 109 11.65 1.17 6.06
CA SER A 109 12.62 0.30 5.38
C SER A 109 13.03 0.98 4.09
N CYS A 110 14.33 1.27 3.92
CA CYS A 110 14.82 2.05 2.79
C CYS A 110 15.76 1.24 1.92
N GLY A 111 15.81 1.64 0.66
CA GLY A 111 16.64 1.06 -0.38
C GLY A 111 16.63 1.95 -1.61
N ILE A 112 16.72 1.34 -2.79
CA ILE A 112 16.71 2.03 -4.07
C ILE A 112 15.68 1.45 -5.01
N ILE A 113 15.37 2.17 -6.07
CA ILE A 113 14.69 1.61 -7.25
C ILE A 113 15.71 0.75 -7.99
N SER A 114 15.48 -0.56 -8.00
CA SER A 114 16.34 -1.53 -8.68
C SER A 114 15.96 -1.72 -10.14
N ALA A 115 14.66 -1.61 -10.46
CA ALA A 115 14.12 -1.70 -11.81
C ALA A 115 12.74 -1.05 -11.86
N LYS A 116 12.29 -0.75 -13.06
CA LYS A 116 10.95 -0.19 -13.31
C LYS A 116 10.31 -0.84 -14.54
N ASN A 117 9.03 -0.57 -14.75
CA ASN A 117 8.26 -1.11 -15.87
C ASN A 117 8.25 -2.65 -15.92
N ARG A 118 8.23 -3.30 -14.75
CA ARG A 118 8.14 -4.75 -14.66
C ARG A 118 6.69 -5.18 -14.91
N LYS A 119 6.48 -5.90 -16.00
CA LYS A 119 5.18 -6.38 -16.46
C LYS A 119 5.26 -7.87 -16.79
N ASN A 120 4.09 -8.50 -16.91
CA ASN A 120 3.97 -9.90 -17.30
C ASN A 120 4.71 -10.86 -16.35
N LEU A 121 4.72 -10.53 -15.06
CA LEU A 121 5.31 -11.38 -14.02
C LEU A 121 4.36 -12.50 -13.58
N GLY A 122 3.07 -12.40 -13.94
CA GLY A 122 2.08 -13.41 -13.62
C GLY A 122 1.47 -13.27 -12.22
N PHE A 123 1.69 -12.15 -11.54
CA PHE A 123 1.11 -11.90 -10.21
C PHE A 123 -0.29 -11.34 -10.29
N ASN A 124 -0.48 -10.35 -11.16
CA ASN A 124 -1.78 -9.70 -11.38
C ASN A 124 -2.13 -9.70 -12.86
N PRO A 125 -3.41 -9.66 -13.23
CA PRO A 125 -3.82 -9.49 -14.64
C PRO A 125 -3.31 -8.21 -15.28
N ILE A 126 -3.24 -7.12 -14.52
CA ILE A 126 -2.69 -5.83 -14.98
C ILE A 126 -1.52 -5.47 -14.07
N GLU A 127 -0.34 -5.32 -14.67
CA GLU A 127 0.90 -5.11 -13.94
C GLU A 127 1.69 -3.94 -14.49
N ASN A 128 2.24 -3.15 -13.59
CA ASN A 128 3.35 -2.23 -13.82
C ASN A 128 4.04 -2.05 -12.47
N PHE A 129 5.11 -2.83 -12.26
CA PHE A 129 5.80 -2.85 -10.98
C PHE A 129 7.12 -2.10 -11.02
N ILE A 130 7.40 -1.44 -9.89
CA ILE A 130 8.73 -0.99 -9.50
C ILE A 130 9.36 -2.13 -8.70
N GLN A 131 10.61 -2.44 -8.99
CA GLN A 131 11.41 -3.34 -8.17
C GLN A 131 12.28 -2.53 -7.23
N THR A 132 12.36 -2.92 -5.97
CA THR A 132 13.19 -2.28 -4.95
C THR A 132 13.88 -3.33 -4.08
N ASP A 133 15.03 -2.98 -3.53
CA ASP A 133 15.74 -3.78 -2.54
C ASP A 133 15.37 -3.41 -1.10
N ALA A 134 14.53 -2.40 -0.90
CA ALA A 134 13.98 -2.09 0.42
C ALA A 134 13.28 -3.33 1.00
N ALA A 135 13.58 -3.67 2.24
CA ALA A 135 13.03 -4.86 2.89
C ALA A 135 11.50 -4.70 3.08
N VAL A 136 10.77 -5.77 2.76
CA VAL A 136 9.33 -5.85 2.87
C VAL A 136 8.98 -7.06 3.71
N ASN A 137 8.36 -6.83 4.86
CA ASN A 137 7.97 -7.88 5.81
C ASN A 137 6.48 -8.19 5.73
N PRO A 138 6.03 -9.31 6.33
CA PRO A 138 4.60 -9.59 6.45
C PRO A 138 3.85 -8.41 7.07
N GLY A 139 2.72 -8.04 6.47
CA GLY A 139 1.93 -6.88 6.85
C GLY A 139 2.25 -5.61 6.06
N ALA A 140 3.24 -5.63 5.17
CA ALA A 140 3.61 -4.46 4.36
C ALA A 140 2.82 -4.34 3.06
N SER A 141 2.04 -5.35 2.65
CA SER A 141 1.16 -5.21 1.49
C SER A 141 0.22 -4.04 1.65
N GLY A 142 0.18 -3.15 0.66
CA GLY A 142 -0.57 -1.90 0.72
C GLY A 142 0.20 -0.73 1.30
N ALA A 143 1.43 -0.92 1.74
CA ALA A 143 2.27 0.15 2.28
C ALA A 143 2.71 1.12 1.17
N PRO A 144 2.81 2.42 1.47
CA PRO A 144 3.33 3.37 0.51
C PRO A 144 4.84 3.20 0.32
N LEU A 145 5.27 3.23 -0.93
CA LEU A 145 6.66 3.42 -1.30
C LEU A 145 6.85 4.89 -1.63
N VAL A 146 7.76 5.55 -0.93
CA VAL A 146 7.95 7.00 -1.05
C VAL A 146 9.38 7.33 -1.46
N ASN A 147 9.54 8.50 -2.09
CA ASN A 147 10.86 9.04 -2.39
C ASN A 147 11.44 9.77 -1.16
N LYS A 148 12.63 10.35 -1.31
CA LYS A 148 13.32 11.09 -0.23
C LYS A 148 12.54 12.32 0.27
N ASN A 149 11.59 12.82 -0.50
CA ASN A 149 10.72 13.94 -0.13
C ASN A 149 9.42 13.50 0.53
N GLY A 150 9.25 12.20 0.78
CA GLY A 150 8.01 11.64 1.34
C GLY A 150 6.85 11.57 0.37
N GLU A 151 7.11 11.70 -0.93
CA GLU A 151 6.09 11.65 -1.96
C GLU A 151 5.88 10.21 -2.46
N LEU A 152 4.64 9.88 -2.75
CA LEU A 152 4.26 8.54 -3.21
C LEU A 152 4.82 8.25 -4.60
N ILE A 153 5.50 7.12 -4.73
CA ILE A 153 5.95 6.59 -6.02
C ILE A 153 5.35 5.23 -6.35
N GLY A 154 4.78 4.55 -5.37
CA GLY A 154 4.14 3.26 -5.57
C GLY A 154 3.52 2.72 -4.30
N MET A 155 2.86 1.57 -4.44
CA MET A 155 2.26 0.84 -3.32
C MET A 155 2.82 -0.58 -3.30
N VAL A 156 3.37 -0.97 -2.16
CA VAL A 156 3.97 -2.30 -2.00
C VAL A 156 2.93 -3.39 -2.22
N ASP A 157 3.27 -4.32 -3.07
CA ASP A 157 2.55 -5.55 -3.27
C ASP A 157 3.46 -6.70 -2.84
N ALA A 158 3.32 -7.10 -1.57
CA ALA A 158 4.14 -8.16 -1.00
C ALA A 158 3.66 -9.50 -1.54
N ILE A 159 4.21 -9.87 -2.68
CA ILE A 159 3.91 -11.11 -3.37
C ILE A 159 4.92 -12.15 -2.89
N TYR A 160 4.43 -13.08 -2.09
CA TYR A 160 5.24 -14.22 -1.66
C TYR A 160 5.04 -15.36 -2.64
N THR A 161 6.09 -15.72 -3.36
CA THR A 161 6.13 -17.01 -4.00
C THR A 161 6.49 -18.04 -2.91
N LYS A 162 5.83 -19.18 -2.89
CA LYS A 162 6.09 -20.26 -1.92
C LYS A 162 7.54 -20.73 -1.89
N GLU A 163 8.30 -20.38 -2.91
CA GLU A 163 9.71 -20.75 -3.08
C GLU A 163 10.69 -19.68 -2.60
N ALA A 164 10.20 -18.49 -2.27
CA ALA A 164 11.03 -17.36 -1.89
C ALA A 164 10.70 -16.86 -0.48
N ASP A 165 10.86 -17.70 0.52
CA ASP A 165 10.86 -17.29 1.93
C ASP A 165 12.07 -16.42 2.28
N ILE A 166 12.92 -16.14 1.30
CA ILE A 166 14.15 -15.38 1.48
C ILE A 166 13.94 -14.03 0.81
N ASP A 167 14.05 -12.96 1.60
CA ASP A 167 14.21 -11.62 1.07
C ASP A 167 15.56 -11.53 0.36
N ALA A 168 15.55 -11.86 -0.93
CA ALA A 168 16.72 -11.78 -1.79
C ALA A 168 16.99 -10.36 -2.30
N GLY A 169 16.38 -9.33 -1.67
CA GLY A 169 16.49 -7.96 -2.13
C GLY A 169 15.66 -7.68 -3.38
N VAL A 170 14.63 -8.48 -3.63
CA VAL A 170 13.72 -8.31 -4.77
C VAL A 170 12.30 -8.20 -4.25
N ASN A 171 11.81 -6.97 -4.17
CA ASN A 171 10.45 -6.66 -3.75
C ASN A 171 9.78 -5.77 -4.79
N PHE A 172 8.45 -5.81 -4.84
CA PHE A 172 7.68 -5.12 -5.87
C PHE A 172 6.70 -4.13 -5.28
N ALA A 173 6.53 -3.02 -5.99
CA ALA A 173 5.49 -2.03 -5.71
C ALA A 173 4.74 -1.69 -7.00
N ILE A 174 3.44 -1.51 -6.89
CA ILE A 174 2.61 -1.04 -7.99
C ILE A 174 3.01 0.41 -8.28
N ASP A 175 3.40 0.69 -9.53
CA ASP A 175 3.87 2.01 -9.95
C ASP A 175 2.75 3.05 -9.80
N LYS A 176 3.13 4.27 -9.43
CA LYS A 176 2.19 5.41 -9.32
C LYS A 176 1.39 5.66 -10.60
N LYS A 177 1.93 5.32 -11.77
CA LYS A 177 1.21 5.45 -13.05
C LYS A 177 -0.03 4.58 -13.06
N LEU A 178 0.09 3.35 -12.57
CA LEU A 178 -1.04 2.43 -12.49
C LEU A 178 -2.05 2.89 -11.43
N ILE A 179 -1.57 3.43 -10.32
CA ILE A 179 -2.40 4.03 -9.28
C ILE A 179 -3.19 5.22 -9.85
N ASN A 180 -2.54 6.10 -10.59
CA ASN A 180 -3.19 7.25 -11.21
C ASN A 180 -4.24 6.84 -12.24
N GLN A 181 -3.97 5.83 -13.05
CA GLN A 181 -4.96 5.28 -13.99
C GLN A 181 -6.18 4.74 -13.25
N PHE A 182 -5.97 4.01 -12.17
CA PHE A 182 -7.06 3.49 -11.35
C PHE A 182 -7.92 4.60 -10.77
N ILE A 183 -7.32 5.65 -10.22
CA ILE A 183 -8.04 6.80 -9.66
C ILE A 183 -8.81 7.53 -10.77
N THR A 184 -8.18 7.76 -11.92
CA THR A 184 -8.82 8.45 -13.05
C THR A 184 -10.03 7.69 -13.58
N GLU A 185 -9.90 6.37 -13.77
CA GLU A 185 -10.99 5.53 -14.24
C GLU A 185 -12.18 5.49 -13.28
N ASN A 186 -11.93 5.66 -11.99
CA ASN A 186 -12.94 5.53 -10.94
C ASN A 186 -13.27 6.87 -10.26
N TYR A 187 -12.82 7.99 -10.82
CA TYR A 187 -12.97 9.31 -10.23
C TYR A 187 -14.42 9.65 -9.89
N ASP A 188 -15.34 9.42 -10.84
CA ASP A 188 -16.76 9.74 -10.65
C ASP A 188 -17.39 8.92 -9.52
N ILE A 189 -17.04 7.63 -9.41
CA ILE A 189 -17.52 6.76 -8.33
C ILE A 189 -16.98 7.26 -6.99
N LEU A 190 -15.71 7.61 -6.94
CA LEU A 190 -15.06 8.06 -5.71
C LEU A 190 -15.62 9.40 -5.24
N MET A 191 -15.88 10.33 -6.16
CA MET A 191 -16.41 11.65 -5.81
C MET A 191 -17.87 11.63 -5.33
N LYS A 192 -18.61 10.54 -5.57
CA LYS A 192 -19.96 10.33 -5.05
C LYS A 192 -19.98 9.78 -3.61
N ASN A 193 -18.82 9.39 -3.11
CA ASN A 193 -18.65 8.89 -1.76
C ASN A 193 -18.05 9.99 -0.83
#